data_0e81dc1eeeac7e96fb05c17575d0e3c6
#
_entry.id   0e81dc1eeeac7e96fb05c17575d0e3c6
#
_cell.length_a   1.000
_cell.length_b   1.000
_cell.length_c   1.000
_cell.angle_alpha   90.00
_cell.angle_beta   90.00
_cell.angle_gamma   90.00
#
_symmetry.space_group_name_H-M   'P 1'
#
loop_
_entity.id
_entity.type
_entity.pdbx_description
1 polymer ?
#
loop_
_entity_poly.entity_id
_entity_poly.type
_entity_poly.pdbx_seq_one_letter_code
_entity_poly.pdbx_strand_id
1 'polypeptide(L)'
;MKLSEGTINILKSFAVINTGIEFKPGNILQTISPQKSIMAKAEIEDTLPAHGCFYELNRFLGVLSLFDQPQLDFNEKYLTIRDAKRSVNYTFADPQMIVTP
;
A
#
# COMPACT_ATOMS: atom_id res chain seq x y z
N MET A 1 2.05 -12.78 -0.09
CA MET A 1 2.55 -12.27 -1.38
C MET A 1 3.78 -11.38 -1.15
N LYS A 2 4.48 -11.06 -2.19
CA LYS A 2 5.65 -10.18 -2.13
C LYS A 2 5.50 -9.09 -3.18
N LEU A 3 5.70 -7.83 -2.78
CA LEU A 3 5.62 -6.71 -3.72
C LEU A 3 6.91 -6.63 -4.55
N SER A 4 6.76 -6.44 -5.86
CA SER A 4 7.90 -6.21 -6.74
C SER A 4 8.50 -4.83 -6.50
N GLU A 5 9.76 -4.66 -6.89
CA GLU A 5 10.43 -3.37 -6.79
C GLU A 5 9.71 -2.30 -7.61
N GLY A 6 9.18 -2.66 -8.77
CA GLY A 6 8.40 -1.75 -9.60
C GLY A 6 7.15 -1.24 -8.88
N THR A 7 6.42 -2.12 -8.21
CA THR A 7 5.24 -1.73 -7.43
C THR A 7 5.62 -0.81 -6.28
N ILE A 8 6.70 -1.10 -5.56
CA ILE A 8 7.18 -0.26 -4.47
C ILE A 8 7.55 1.14 -4.99
N ASN A 9 8.19 1.23 -6.13
CA ASN A 9 8.55 2.51 -6.74
C ASN A 9 7.30 3.33 -7.13
N ILE A 10 6.27 2.67 -7.64
CA ILE A 10 5.00 3.32 -7.95
C ILE A 10 4.35 3.86 -6.67
N LEU A 11 4.34 3.07 -5.59
CA LEU A 11 3.81 3.51 -4.30
C LEU A 11 4.57 4.72 -3.76
N LYS A 12 5.89 4.76 -3.91
CA LYS A 12 6.70 5.92 -3.50
C LYS A 12 6.29 7.17 -4.27
N SER A 13 6.03 7.05 -5.55
CA SER A 13 5.56 8.17 -6.38
C SER A 13 4.15 8.61 -5.98
N PHE A 14 3.26 7.66 -5.69
CA PHE A 14 1.89 7.96 -5.29
C PHE A 14 1.85 8.64 -3.92
N ALA A 15 2.78 8.33 -3.02
CA ALA A 15 2.85 8.95 -1.70
C ALA A 15 3.09 10.46 -1.76
N VAL A 16 3.64 10.96 -2.86
CA VAL A 16 3.81 12.40 -3.09
C VAL A 16 2.48 13.06 -3.44
N ILE A 17 1.58 12.32 -4.08
CA ILE A 17 0.26 12.83 -4.49
C ILE A 17 -0.72 12.83 -3.33
N ASN A 18 -0.75 11.74 -2.56
CA ASN A 18 -1.63 11.58 -1.41
C ASN A 18 -0.90 10.74 -0.36
N THR A 19 -0.95 11.15 0.89
CA THR A 19 -0.35 10.40 1.99
C THR A 19 -1.05 9.08 2.25
N GLY A 20 -2.35 8.98 1.94
CA GLY A 20 -3.13 7.76 2.07
C GLY A 20 -3.37 7.06 0.75
N ILE A 21 -3.68 5.78 0.79
CA ILE A 21 -4.02 4.99 -0.39
C ILE A 21 -4.96 3.86 -0.02
N GLU A 22 -5.83 3.50 -0.96
CA GLU A 22 -6.69 2.33 -0.86
C GLU A 22 -6.22 1.27 -1.85
N PHE A 23 -5.88 0.08 -1.34
CA PHE A 23 -5.63 -1.09 -2.16
C PHE A 23 -6.96 -1.80 -2.43
N LYS A 24 -7.18 -2.18 -3.67
CA LYS A 24 -8.31 -3.01 -4.08
C LYS A 24 -7.79 -4.31 -4.68
N PRO A 25 -8.53 -5.43 -4.60
CA PRO A 25 -8.12 -6.65 -5.27
C PRO A 25 -7.86 -6.43 -6.76
N GLY A 26 -6.78 -7.00 -7.27
CA GLY A 26 -6.39 -6.87 -8.67
C GLY A 26 -5.01 -6.26 -8.84
N ASN A 27 -4.72 -5.79 -10.04
CA ASN A 27 -3.40 -5.30 -10.41
C ASN A 27 -3.37 -3.81 -10.77
N ILE A 28 -4.38 -3.05 -10.36
CA ILE A 28 -4.45 -1.62 -10.62
C ILE A 28 -4.29 -0.86 -9.33
N LEU A 29 -3.33 0.07 -9.29
CA LEU A 29 -3.19 1.05 -8.23
C LEU A 29 -3.63 2.41 -8.74
N GLN A 30 -4.36 3.14 -7.92
CA GLN A 30 -4.76 4.50 -8.25
C GLN A 30 -4.81 5.36 -7.01
N THR A 31 -4.60 6.65 -7.21
CA THR A 31 -4.63 7.65 -6.15
C THR A 31 -5.14 8.96 -6.70
N ILE A 32 -5.60 9.82 -5.80
CA ILE A 32 -6.03 11.18 -6.15
C ILE A 32 -5.54 12.12 -5.05
N SER A 33 -5.13 13.33 -5.44
CA SER A 33 -4.73 14.33 -4.44
C SER A 33 -5.91 14.71 -3.54
N PRO A 34 -5.64 15.18 -2.30
CA PRO A 34 -6.70 15.57 -1.38
C PRO A 34 -7.64 16.64 -1.96
N GLN A 35 -7.12 17.52 -2.81
CA GLN A 35 -7.90 18.54 -3.50
C GLN A 35 -8.61 18.02 -4.74
N LYS A 36 -8.41 16.74 -5.07
CA LYS A 36 -8.96 16.08 -6.27
C LYS A 36 -8.55 16.72 -7.60
N SER A 37 -7.41 17.38 -7.60
CA SER A 37 -6.87 18.04 -8.79
C SER A 37 -5.91 17.20 -9.60
N ILE A 38 -5.29 16.20 -8.98
CA ILE A 38 -4.34 15.28 -9.61
C ILE A 38 -4.79 13.85 -9.34
N MET A 39 -4.91 13.06 -10.39
CA MET A 39 -5.23 11.65 -10.29
C MET A 39 -4.17 10.84 -11.03
N ALA A 40 -3.72 9.75 -10.44
CA ALA A 40 -2.78 8.83 -11.05
C ALA A 40 -3.28 7.40 -10.98
N LYS A 41 -2.97 6.62 -11.99
CA LYS A 41 -3.37 5.22 -12.10
C LYS A 41 -2.23 4.43 -12.73
N ALA A 42 -1.94 3.26 -12.19
CA ALA A 42 -0.88 2.41 -12.72
C ALA A 42 -1.30 0.94 -12.66
N GLU A 43 -0.90 0.20 -13.69
CA GLU A 43 -0.98 -1.25 -13.68
C GLU A 43 0.33 -1.79 -13.11
N ILE A 44 0.23 -2.72 -12.15
CA ILE A 44 1.38 -3.30 -11.47
C ILE A 44 1.54 -4.77 -11.83
N GLU A 45 2.75 -5.30 -11.62
CA GLU A 45 3.04 -6.72 -11.88
C GLU A 45 2.36 -7.64 -10.88
N ASP A 46 2.19 -7.18 -9.64
CA ASP A 46 1.61 -7.97 -8.57
C ASP A 46 0.09 -7.93 -8.64
N THR A 47 -0.54 -8.99 -8.15
CA THR A 47 -1.99 -9.03 -7.97
C THR A 47 -2.29 -8.90 -6.48
N LEU A 48 -2.96 -7.83 -6.11
CA LEU A 48 -3.33 -7.60 -4.71
C LEU A 48 -4.49 -8.53 -4.35
N PRO A 49 -4.38 -9.28 -3.24
CA PRO A 49 -5.36 -10.32 -2.92
C PRO A 49 -6.60 -9.79 -2.21
N ALA A 50 -6.53 -8.59 -1.62
CA ALA A 50 -7.58 -8.10 -0.75
C ALA A 50 -7.59 -6.57 -0.68
N HIS A 51 -8.66 -6.04 -0.11
CA HIS A 51 -8.85 -4.62 0.14
C HIS A 51 -8.09 -4.20 1.41
N GLY A 52 -7.47 -3.03 1.39
CA GLY A 52 -6.84 -2.44 2.56
C GLY A 52 -6.53 -0.97 2.34
N CYS A 53 -6.58 -0.19 3.40
CA CYS A 53 -6.34 1.25 3.35
C CYS A 53 -5.18 1.63 4.25
N PHE A 54 -4.32 2.53 3.75
CA PHE A 54 -3.21 3.07 4.51
C PHE A 54 -3.38 4.59 4.65
N TYR A 55 -3.39 5.07 5.89
CA TYR A 55 -3.46 6.50 6.17
C TYR A 55 -2.16 7.23 5.86
N GLU A 56 -1.03 6.58 6.19
CA GLU A 56 0.31 7.11 5.93
C GLU A 56 1.13 6.10 5.13
N LEU A 57 1.07 6.22 3.80
CA LEU A 57 1.76 5.32 2.89
C LEU A 57 3.28 5.33 3.11
N ASN A 58 3.85 6.51 3.40
CA ASN A 58 5.28 6.62 3.67
C ASN A 58 5.71 5.81 4.89
N ARG A 59 4.85 5.76 5.92
CA ARG A 59 5.13 4.95 7.12
C ARG A 59 5.13 3.46 6.77
N PHE A 60 4.15 3.02 6.00
CA PHE A 60 4.10 1.63 5.53
C PHE A 60 5.35 1.27 4.73
N LEU A 61 5.75 2.13 3.79
CA LEU A 61 6.95 1.91 2.98
C LEU A 61 8.21 1.90 3.84
N GLY A 62 8.27 2.76 4.86
CA GLY A 62 9.38 2.79 5.81
C GLY A 62 9.50 1.51 6.61
N VAL A 63 8.38 0.99 7.12
CA VAL A 63 8.35 -0.29 7.84
C VAL A 63 8.78 -1.42 6.89
N LEU A 64 8.24 -1.43 5.68
CA LEU A 64 8.57 -2.45 4.68
C LEU A 64 10.07 -2.50 4.38
N SER A 65 10.73 -1.35 4.36
CA SER A 65 12.16 -1.25 4.06
C SER A 65 13.06 -1.84 5.15
N LEU A 66 12.54 -2.06 6.36
CA LEU A 66 13.30 -2.67 7.45
C LEU A 66 13.39 -4.20 7.32
N PHE A 67 12.61 -4.79 6.45
CA PHE A 67 12.54 -6.23 6.26
C PHE A 67 13.37 -6.66 5.06
N ASP A 68 13.93 -7.86 5.14
CA ASP A 68 14.66 -8.48 4.04
C ASP A 68 13.72 -9.44 3.30
N GLN A 69 13.44 -9.17 2.03
CA GLN A 69 12.55 -9.99 1.20
C GLN A 69 11.18 -10.19 1.88
N PRO A 70 10.48 -9.10 2.26
CA PRO A 70 9.27 -9.24 3.08
C PRO A 70 8.15 -9.95 2.34
N GLN A 71 7.42 -10.80 3.07
CA GLN A 71 6.17 -11.40 2.64
C GLN A 71 5.02 -10.62 3.26
N LEU A 72 3.96 -10.44 2.48
CA LEU A 72 2.76 -9.72 2.92
C LEU A 72 1.60 -10.70 3.01
N ASP A 73 0.98 -10.78 4.18
CA ASP A 73 -0.20 -11.61 4.41
C ASP A 73 -1.37 -10.67 4.73
N PHE A 74 -2.35 -10.59 3.84
CA PHE A 74 -3.49 -9.70 3.98
C PHE A 74 -4.57 -10.36 4.83
N ASN A 75 -5.06 -9.61 5.82
CA ASN A 75 -6.21 -9.97 6.65
C ASN A 75 -7.28 -8.89 6.50
N GLU A 76 -8.44 -9.11 7.09
CA GLU A 76 -9.55 -8.18 6.94
C GLU A 76 -9.26 -6.80 7.51
N LYS A 77 -8.55 -6.74 8.65
CA LYS A 77 -8.31 -5.49 9.39
C LYS A 77 -6.85 -5.07 9.43
N TYR A 78 -5.94 -5.93 9.03
CA TYR A 78 -4.51 -5.65 9.10
C TYR A 78 -3.74 -6.45 8.07
N LEU A 79 -2.51 -6.05 7.86
CA LEU A 79 -1.54 -6.71 6.99
C LEU A 79 -0.38 -7.18 7.85
N THR A 80 0.00 -8.44 7.74
CA THR A 80 1.20 -8.95 8.39
C THR A 80 2.37 -8.84 7.43
N ILE A 81 3.42 -8.14 7.86
CA ILE A 81 4.69 -8.04 7.14
C ILE A 81 5.69 -8.93 7.86
N ARG A 82 6.27 -9.89 7.17
CA ARG A 82 7.19 -10.84 7.79
C ARG A 82 8.38 -11.17 6.89
N ASP A 83 9.50 -11.51 7.53
CA ASP A 83 10.64 -12.12 6.88
C ASP A 83 11.11 -13.32 7.71
N ALA A 84 12.31 -13.83 7.44
CA ALA A 84 12.84 -15.01 8.13
C ALA A 84 13.07 -14.79 9.64
N LYS A 85 13.17 -13.54 10.10
CA LYS A 85 13.57 -13.21 11.48
C LYS A 85 12.51 -12.51 12.30
N ARG A 86 11.51 -11.86 11.68
CA ARG A 86 10.55 -11.03 12.39
C ARG A 86 9.26 -10.88 11.63
N SER A 87 8.23 -10.46 12.33
CA SER A 87 6.96 -10.10 11.73
C SER A 87 6.33 -8.93 12.48
N VAL A 88 5.52 -8.17 11.78
CA VAL A 88 4.76 -7.06 12.36
C VAL A 88 3.38 -7.00 11.71
N ASN A 89 2.38 -6.65 12.52
CA ASN A 89 1.03 -6.41 12.01
C ASN A 89 0.83 -4.91 11.80
N TYR A 90 0.43 -4.55 10.59
CA TYR A 90 0.16 -3.16 10.24
C TYR A 90 -1.34 -3.00 10.04
N THR A 91 -1.99 -2.27 10.95
CA THR A 91 -3.44 -2.11 10.95
C THR A 91 -3.88 -1.18 9.81
N PHE A 92 -4.90 -1.59 9.07
CA PHE A 92 -5.46 -0.77 8.01
C PHE A 92 -6.20 0.44 8.60
N ALA A 93 -6.16 1.56 7.88
CA ALA A 93 -6.92 2.74 8.20
C ALA A 93 -8.40 2.55 7.81
N ASP A 94 -9.27 3.32 8.45
CA ASP A 94 -10.67 3.42 8.03
C ASP A 94 -10.72 4.12 6.66
N PRO A 95 -11.41 3.54 5.65
CA PRO A 95 -11.52 4.16 4.33
C PRO A 95 -12.06 5.58 4.35
N GLN A 96 -12.87 5.93 5.36
CA GLN A 96 -13.42 7.28 5.50
C GLN A 96 -12.37 8.33 5.88
N MET A 97 -11.20 7.90 6.33
CA MET A 97 -10.13 8.81 6.75
C MET A 97 -9.19 9.20 5.61
N ILE A 98 -9.39 8.65 4.43
CA ILE A 98 -8.54 8.94 3.27
C ILE A 98 -9.39 9.39 2.08
N VAL A 99 -8.77 10.18 1.20
CA VAL A 99 -9.40 10.61 -0.06
C VAL A 99 -9.01 9.60 -1.14
N THR A 100 -10.02 9.02 -1.79
CA THR A 100 -9.82 8.02 -2.85
C THR A 100 -10.53 8.43 -4.13
N PRO A 101 -10.04 7.93 -5.27
CA PRO A 101 -10.71 8.15 -6.56
C PRO A 101 -12.13 7.65 -6.61
#